data_22dfae3fc0ba8f7055b21f471d64f2b8
#
_entry.id   22dfae3fc0ba8f7055b21f471d64f2b8
#
_cell.length_a   1.000
_cell.length_b   1.000
_cell.length_c   1.000
_cell.angle_alpha   90.00
_cell.angle_beta   90.00
_cell.angle_gamma   90.00
#
_symmetry.space_group_name_H-M   'P 1'
#
loop_
_entity.id
_entity.type
_entity.pdbx_description
1 polymer ?
#
loop_
_entity_poly.entity_id
_entity_poly.type
_entity_poly.pdbx_seq_one_letter_code
_entity_poly.pdbx_strand_id
1 'polypeptide(L)'
;KNCTISANETNRVYNRSKIVLNIHQEAQKDGANPRTFEIIGSGAYQVCDANPYIEMLFKDGEIGVYHNKEELFELIKSGLQNDKSECVNRARKSVLADHSFDSRIRQVLKWLEI
;
A
#
# COMPACT_ATOMS: atom_id res chain seq x y z
N LYS A 1 25.59 -0.83 -3.53
CA LYS A 1 25.77 -1.78 -2.43
C LYS A 1 24.38 -2.28 -2.00
N ASN A 2 24.08 -3.56 -2.22
CA ASN A 2 22.80 -4.13 -1.81
C ASN A 2 22.80 -4.33 -0.30
N CYS A 3 21.84 -3.70 0.39
CA CYS A 3 21.59 -3.89 1.81
C CYS A 3 20.23 -4.53 2.01
N THR A 4 20.19 -5.58 2.81
CA THR A 4 18.93 -6.17 3.30
C THR A 4 18.72 -5.73 4.74
N ILE A 5 17.54 -5.24 5.05
CA ILE A 5 17.14 -4.86 6.41
C ILE A 5 16.04 -5.79 6.93
N SER A 6 15.97 -5.92 8.24
CA SER A 6 14.96 -6.75 8.88
C SER A 6 13.54 -6.19 8.71
N ALA A 7 12.52 -7.01 8.92
CA ALA A 7 11.13 -6.57 8.89
C ALA A 7 10.84 -5.43 9.89
N ASN A 8 11.43 -5.50 11.08
CA ASN A 8 11.28 -4.45 12.10
C ASN A 8 11.92 -3.13 11.66
N GLU A 9 13.08 -3.18 11.04
CA GLU A 9 13.75 -1.99 10.50
C GLU A 9 12.96 -1.40 9.32
N THR A 10 12.45 -2.25 8.43
CA THR A 10 11.59 -1.84 7.33
C THR A 10 10.36 -1.09 7.86
N ASN A 11 9.68 -1.64 8.86
CA ASN A 11 8.53 -1.02 9.49
C ASN A 11 8.88 0.36 10.10
N ARG A 12 10.05 0.48 10.72
CA ARG A 12 10.53 1.76 11.26
C ARG A 12 10.78 2.79 10.17
N VAL A 13 11.35 2.37 9.05
CA VAL A 13 11.58 3.24 7.89
C VAL A 13 10.27 3.74 7.34
N TYR A 14 9.28 2.86 7.14
CA TYR A 14 7.95 3.26 6.68
C TYR A 14 7.30 4.28 7.63
N ASN A 15 7.34 4.02 8.93
CA ASN A 15 6.74 4.89 9.92
C ASN A 15 7.40 6.27 10.05
N ARG A 16 8.67 6.39 9.68
CA ARG A 16 9.41 7.66 9.67
C ARG A 16 9.27 8.42 8.36
N SER A 17 8.73 7.79 7.34
CA SER A 17 8.60 8.39 6.01
C SER A 17 7.25 9.08 5.89
N LYS A 18 7.25 10.28 5.33
CA LYS A 18 5.99 10.99 5.01
C LYS A 18 5.27 10.34 3.84
N ILE A 19 6.04 9.78 2.91
CA ILE A 19 5.54 9.11 1.70
C ILE A 19 6.42 7.89 1.48
N VAL A 20 5.82 6.79 1.09
CA VAL A 20 6.52 5.59 0.63
C VAL A 20 6.08 5.30 -0.81
N LEU A 21 7.03 5.30 -1.71
CA LEU A 21 6.79 4.95 -3.12
C LEU A 21 6.80 3.43 -3.27
N ASN A 22 5.82 2.92 -3.98
CA ASN A 22 5.71 1.52 -4.33
C ASN A 22 5.50 1.38 -5.83
N ILE A 23 6.45 0.79 -6.51
CA ILE A 23 6.42 0.59 -7.96
C ILE A 23 6.32 -0.91 -8.23
N HIS A 24 5.28 -1.31 -8.98
CA HIS A 24 5.08 -2.71 -9.35
C HIS A 24 6.02 -3.09 -10.49
N GLN A 25 6.53 -4.31 -10.42
CA GLN A 25 7.26 -4.90 -11.55
C GLN A 25 6.29 -5.22 -12.69
N GLU A 26 6.81 -5.24 -13.91
CA GLU A 26 6.01 -5.52 -15.11
C GLU A 26 5.20 -6.82 -14.99
N ALA A 27 5.78 -7.85 -14.37
CA ALA A 27 5.10 -9.13 -14.14
C ALA A 27 3.94 -9.05 -13.12
N GLN A 28 3.83 -7.97 -12.35
CA GLN A 28 2.84 -7.78 -11.27
C GLN A 28 1.86 -6.64 -11.55
N LYS A 29 1.84 -6.12 -12.76
CA LYS A 29 1.02 -4.95 -13.13
C LYS A 29 -0.49 -5.17 -13.04
N ASP A 30 -0.95 -6.41 -12.96
CA ASP A 30 -2.37 -6.76 -12.85
C ASP A 30 -2.78 -7.15 -11.42
N GLY A 31 -1.93 -6.90 -10.45
CA GLY A 31 -2.18 -7.24 -9.05
C GLY A 31 -1.51 -6.27 -8.08
N ALA A 32 -1.49 -6.65 -6.81
CA ALA A 32 -0.79 -5.93 -5.77
C ALA A 32 0.41 -6.74 -5.28
N ASN A 33 1.59 -6.14 -5.22
CA ASN A 33 2.73 -6.78 -4.56
C ASN A 33 2.53 -6.80 -3.03
N PRO A 34 3.22 -7.68 -2.30
CA PRO A 34 3.09 -7.73 -0.84
C PRO A 34 3.42 -6.40 -0.15
N ARG A 35 4.32 -5.63 -0.72
CA ARG A 35 4.72 -4.31 -0.22
C ARG A 35 3.54 -3.34 -0.13
N THR A 36 2.55 -3.45 -1.03
CA THR A 36 1.32 -2.65 -0.98
C THR A 36 0.65 -2.74 0.38
N PHE A 37 0.51 -3.95 0.91
CA PHE A 37 -0.15 -4.19 2.19
C PHE A 37 0.77 -3.91 3.37
N GLU A 38 2.06 -4.18 3.24
CA GLU A 38 3.06 -3.92 4.28
C GLU A 38 3.19 -2.43 4.59
N ILE A 39 3.23 -1.57 3.56
CA ILE A 39 3.31 -0.12 3.72
C ILE A 39 2.06 0.41 4.44
N ILE A 40 0.88 0.02 3.96
CA ILE A 40 -0.39 0.46 4.55
C ILE A 40 -0.54 -0.07 5.98
N GLY A 41 -0.23 -1.35 6.18
CA GLY A 41 -0.29 -1.98 7.51
C GLY A 41 0.63 -1.32 8.53
N SER A 42 1.75 -0.78 8.10
CA SER A 42 2.68 -0.02 8.96
C SER A 42 2.15 1.37 9.38
N GLY A 43 1.13 1.88 8.69
CA GLY A 43 0.59 3.21 8.93
C GLY A 43 1.24 4.31 8.12
N ALA A 44 1.93 3.98 7.03
CA ALA A 44 2.56 4.96 6.13
C ALA A 44 1.65 5.33 4.95
N TYR A 45 1.81 6.56 4.46
CA TYR A 45 1.13 7.00 3.24
C TYR A 45 1.87 6.45 2.02
N GLN A 46 1.18 5.68 1.22
CA GLN A 46 1.70 5.06 0.01
C GLN A 46 1.31 5.84 -1.24
N VAL A 47 2.27 5.98 -2.15
CA VAL A 47 2.04 6.41 -3.53
C VAL A 47 2.52 5.30 -4.45
N CYS A 48 1.65 4.78 -5.31
CA CYS A 48 1.98 3.68 -6.21
C CYS A 48 1.48 3.91 -7.63
N ASP A 49 2.06 3.16 -8.54
CA ASP A 49 1.63 3.12 -9.94
C ASP A 49 0.24 2.49 -10.08
N ALA A 50 -0.55 3.03 -10.99
CA ALA A 50 -1.91 2.59 -11.23
C ALA A 50 -1.98 1.23 -11.90
N ASN A 51 -2.90 0.40 -11.43
CA ASN A 51 -3.41 -0.73 -12.18
C ASN A 51 -4.87 -1.01 -11.74
N PRO A 52 -5.65 -1.75 -12.55
CA PRO A 52 -7.07 -1.97 -12.25
C PRO A 52 -7.33 -2.64 -10.89
N TYR A 53 -6.44 -3.53 -10.45
CA TYR A 53 -6.59 -4.23 -9.19
C TYR A 53 -6.40 -3.30 -7.99
N ILE A 54 -5.38 -2.43 -8.03
CA ILE A 54 -5.12 -1.43 -6.99
C ILE A 54 -6.29 -0.44 -6.91
N GLU A 55 -6.78 0.03 -8.05
CA GLU A 55 -7.91 0.98 -8.11
C GLU A 55 -9.22 0.35 -7.60
N MET A 56 -9.38 -0.94 -7.77
CA MET A 56 -10.52 -1.69 -7.22
C MET A 56 -10.42 -1.86 -5.70
N LEU A 57 -9.23 -2.10 -5.16
CA LEU A 57 -9.03 -2.38 -3.73
C LEU A 57 -9.16 -1.15 -2.85
N PHE A 58 -8.70 -0.01 -3.32
CA PHE A 58 -8.60 1.21 -2.51
C PHE A 58 -9.50 2.31 -3.04
N LYS A 59 -10.22 2.93 -2.13
CA LYS A 59 -11.09 4.08 -2.43
C LYS A 59 -10.23 5.34 -2.62
N ASP A 60 -10.82 6.32 -3.28
CA ASP A 60 -10.19 7.61 -3.51
C ASP A 60 -9.64 8.21 -2.21
N GLY A 61 -8.37 8.56 -2.26
CA GLY A 61 -7.66 9.21 -1.16
C GLY A 61 -7.09 8.26 -0.11
N GLU A 62 -7.38 6.97 -0.13
CA GLU A 62 -6.78 6.01 0.80
C GLU A 62 -5.29 5.82 0.54
N ILE A 63 -4.91 5.78 -0.73
CA ILE A 63 -3.53 5.81 -1.20
C ILE A 63 -3.41 6.75 -2.39
N GLY A 64 -2.20 7.19 -2.70
CA GLY A 64 -1.93 7.94 -3.92
C GLY A 64 -1.70 6.98 -5.09
N VAL A 65 -2.48 7.12 -6.15
CA VAL A 65 -2.35 6.29 -7.37
C VAL A 65 -2.06 7.22 -8.55
N TYR A 66 -0.96 6.98 -9.26
CA TYR A 66 -0.57 7.79 -10.41
C TYR A 66 -0.58 6.97 -11.70
N HIS A 67 -1.02 7.61 -12.78
CA HIS A 67 -1.06 7.05 -14.15
C HIS A 67 0.06 7.60 -15.03
N ASN A 68 0.64 8.73 -14.62
CA ASN A 68 1.70 9.41 -15.36
C ASN A 68 2.62 10.17 -14.40
N LYS A 69 3.69 10.72 -14.95
CA LYS A 69 4.73 11.42 -14.20
C LYS A 69 4.20 12.69 -13.52
N GLU A 70 3.33 13.40 -14.17
CA GLU A 70 2.73 14.63 -13.67
C GLU A 70 1.88 14.37 -12.43
N GLU A 71 1.04 13.35 -12.48
CA GLU A 71 0.25 12.90 -11.32
C GLU A 71 1.14 12.44 -10.16
N LEU A 72 2.22 11.73 -10.46
CA LEU A 72 3.19 11.33 -9.44
C LEU A 72 3.76 12.54 -8.69
N PHE A 73 4.18 13.57 -9.41
CA PHE A 73 4.72 14.79 -8.78
C PHE A 73 3.67 15.52 -7.93
N GLU A 74 2.43 15.61 -8.40
CA GLU A 74 1.36 16.23 -7.62
C GLU A 74 1.03 15.46 -6.36
N LEU A 75 1.02 14.13 -6.42
CA LEU A 75 0.80 13.28 -5.25
C LEU A 75 1.93 13.41 -4.23
N ILE A 76 3.18 13.44 -4.68
CA ILE A 76 4.33 13.65 -3.78
C ILE A 76 4.23 15.01 -3.11
N LYS A 77 3.98 16.06 -3.88
CA LYS A 77 3.82 17.42 -3.37
C LYS A 77 2.70 17.51 -2.33
N SER A 78 1.54 16.96 -2.66
CA SER A 78 0.39 16.90 -1.74
C SER A 78 0.71 16.12 -0.46
N GLY A 79 1.36 14.97 -0.58
CA GLY A 79 1.74 14.15 0.57
C GLY A 79 2.76 14.79 1.50
N LEU A 80 3.64 15.66 0.94
CA LEU A 80 4.61 16.41 1.74
C LEU A 80 3.99 17.63 2.43
N GLN A 81 2.98 18.26 1.83
CA GLN A 81 2.38 19.50 2.30
C GLN A 81 1.15 19.29 3.21
N ASN A 82 0.44 18.18 3.07
CA ASN A 82 -0.82 17.93 3.77
C ASN A 82 -0.69 16.76 4.76
N ASP A 83 -1.50 16.80 5.80
CA ASP A 83 -1.67 15.68 6.71
C ASP A 83 -2.51 14.58 6.04
N LYS A 84 -1.95 13.39 5.90
CA LYS A 84 -2.58 12.22 5.29
C LYS A 84 -3.06 11.19 6.33
N SER A 85 -3.03 11.54 7.61
CA SER A 85 -3.34 10.61 8.71
C SER A 85 -4.71 9.96 8.59
N GLU A 86 -5.73 10.71 8.21
CA GLU A 86 -7.08 10.18 8.03
C GLU A 86 -7.16 9.16 6.89
N CYS A 87 -6.57 9.48 5.73
CA CYS A 87 -6.51 8.58 4.59
C CYS A 87 -5.76 7.28 4.94
N VAL A 88 -4.61 7.42 5.60
CA VAL A 88 -3.78 6.31 6.06
C VAL A 88 -4.54 5.42 7.04
N ASN A 89 -5.25 6.01 8.00
CA ASN A 89 -6.02 5.25 8.99
C ASN A 89 -7.16 4.46 8.34
N ARG A 90 -7.85 5.03 7.35
CA ARG A 90 -8.90 4.32 6.60
C ARG A 90 -8.31 3.16 5.81
N ALA A 91 -7.25 3.39 5.07
CA ALA A 91 -6.56 2.35 4.30
C ALA A 91 -6.05 1.23 5.19
N ARG A 92 -5.42 1.57 6.31
CA ARG A 92 -4.91 0.60 7.28
C ARG A 92 -6.02 -0.26 7.88
N LYS A 93 -7.12 0.35 8.26
CA LYS A 93 -8.29 -0.36 8.79
C LYS A 93 -8.83 -1.38 7.79
N SER A 94 -8.96 -0.99 6.52
CA SER A 94 -9.37 -1.88 5.43
C SER A 94 -8.41 -3.04 5.23
N VAL A 95 -7.10 -2.78 5.19
CA VAL A 95 -6.07 -3.81 5.00
C VAL A 95 -6.06 -4.81 6.15
N LEU A 96 -6.13 -4.35 7.39
CA LEU A 96 -6.15 -5.25 8.55
C LEU A 96 -7.41 -6.10 8.62
N ALA A 97 -8.56 -5.58 8.18
CA ALA A 97 -9.81 -6.32 8.16
C ALA A 97 -9.85 -7.39 7.05
N ASP A 98 -9.45 -7.02 5.82
CA ASP A 98 -9.74 -7.83 4.64
C ASP A 98 -8.50 -8.46 3.97
N HIS A 99 -7.30 -7.96 4.26
CA HIS A 99 -6.08 -8.33 3.55
C HIS A 99 -4.97 -8.87 4.46
N SER A 100 -5.27 -9.18 5.73
CA SER A 100 -4.33 -9.88 6.60
C SER A 100 -4.20 -11.35 6.18
N PHE A 101 -3.11 -12.00 6.56
CA PHE A 101 -2.96 -13.45 6.36
C PHE A 101 -4.11 -14.23 6.99
N ASP A 102 -4.54 -13.83 8.17
CA ASP A 102 -5.66 -14.47 8.88
C ASP A 102 -6.95 -14.40 8.03
N SER A 103 -7.28 -13.21 7.51
CA SER A 103 -8.44 -13.04 6.62
C SER A 103 -8.33 -13.88 5.35
N ARG A 104 -7.16 -13.92 4.74
CA ARG A 104 -6.92 -14.70 3.51
C ARG A 104 -7.03 -16.20 3.76
N ILE A 105 -6.47 -16.67 4.85
CA ILE A 105 -6.60 -18.10 5.24
C ILE A 105 -8.06 -18.46 5.47
N ARG A 106 -8.82 -17.60 6.17
CA ARG A 106 -10.27 -17.83 6.35
C ARG A 106 -11.04 -17.90 5.04
N GLN A 107 -10.70 -17.05 4.08
CA GLN A 107 -11.29 -17.10 2.73
C GLN A 107 -11.01 -18.42 2.03
N VAL A 108 -9.75 -18.88 2.07
CA VAL A 108 -9.36 -20.16 1.46
C VAL A 108 -10.10 -21.32 2.12
N LEU A 109 -10.16 -21.36 3.44
CA LEU A 109 -10.90 -22.41 4.17
C LEU A 109 -12.37 -22.41 3.80
N LYS A 110 -12.97 -21.23 3.64
CA LYS A 110 -14.37 -21.12 3.20
C LYS A 110 -14.57 -21.65 1.78
N TRP A 111 -13.66 -21.34 0.85
CA TRP A 111 -13.73 -21.88 -0.51
C TRP A 111 -13.55 -23.40 -0.58
N LEU A 112 -12.77 -23.96 0.33
CA LEU A 112 -12.55 -25.40 0.45
C LEU A 112 -13.65 -26.10 1.27
N GLU A 113 -14.63 -25.38 1.78
CA GLU A 113 -15.73 -25.91 2.63
C GLU A 113 -15.25 -26.64 3.87
N ILE A 114 -14.17 -26.15 4.45
CA ILE A 114 -13.58 -26.72 5.67
C ILE A 114 -14.03 -25.94 6.91
#